data_73f917d0f3872a37f3121eb47c77305a
#
_entry.id   73f917d0f3872a37f3121eb47c77305a
#
_cell.length_a   1.000
_cell.length_b   1.000
_cell.length_c   1.000
_cell.angle_alpha   90.00
_cell.angle_beta   90.00
_cell.angle_gamma   90.00
#
_symmetry.space_group_name_H-M   'P 1'
#
loop_
_entity.id
_entity.type
_entity.pdbx_description
1 polymer ?
#
loop_
_entity_poly.entity_id
_entity_poly.type
_entity_poly.pdbx_seq_one_letter_code
_entity_poly.pdbx_strand_id
1 'polypeptide(L)'
;VKDTVIILNPAARGARAQRVRSELEKLARGSVLCATATAGEAEHLARNAALEGYGRIVAAGGDGTINEIVNGIAGHDVALGVLPLGTMNVFATELGLPAGIGACWKIIQQNRTHRVDLPRATRKHFVQLAGVGLDAQAVKETSRSFKRNFGPLSYLISAVQIA
;
A
#
# COMPACT_ATOMS: atom_id res chain seq x y z
N VAL A 1 -18.43 -12.94 9.93
CA VAL A 1 -17.16 -12.32 9.55
C VAL A 1 -17.51 -11.07 8.77
N LYS A 2 -17.05 -9.90 9.21
CA LYS A 2 -17.11 -8.65 8.44
C LYS A 2 -16.28 -8.86 7.17
N ASP A 3 -16.75 -8.41 6.01
CA ASP A 3 -16.14 -8.84 4.76
C ASP A 3 -14.85 -8.06 4.44
N THR A 4 -14.94 -6.79 4.10
CA THR A 4 -13.81 -6.07 3.53
C THR A 4 -13.71 -4.63 4.03
N VAL A 5 -12.50 -4.22 4.44
CA VAL A 5 -12.13 -2.81 4.65
C VAL A 5 -11.13 -2.39 3.57
N ILE A 6 -11.35 -1.24 2.97
CA ILE A 6 -10.41 -0.60 2.04
C ILE A 6 -9.76 0.58 2.75
N ILE A 7 -8.44 0.56 2.83
CA ILE A 7 -7.66 1.67 3.40
C ILE A 7 -7.05 2.46 2.25
N LEU A 8 -7.58 3.65 2.02
CA LEU A 8 -7.18 4.55 0.94
C LEU A 8 -6.19 5.59 1.45
N ASN A 9 -5.02 5.66 0.79
CA ASN A 9 -4.10 6.79 0.96
C ASN A 9 -4.35 7.82 -0.15
N PRO A 10 -5.06 8.93 0.11
CA PRO A 10 -5.37 9.93 -0.89
C PRO A 10 -4.13 10.66 -1.41
N ALA A 11 -3.05 10.75 -0.64
CA ALA A 11 -1.79 11.37 -1.05
C ALA A 11 -1.09 10.62 -2.20
N ALA A 12 -1.40 9.33 -2.39
CA ALA A 12 -0.83 8.52 -3.46
C ALA A 12 -1.24 9.01 -4.87
N ARG A 13 -2.36 9.72 -5.00
CA ARG A 13 -2.90 10.24 -6.28
C ARG A 13 -3.04 11.75 -6.34
N GLY A 14 -2.74 12.48 -5.27
CA GLY A 14 -2.80 13.95 -5.24
C GLY A 14 -4.14 14.49 -5.77
N ALA A 15 -4.10 15.33 -6.83
CA ALA A 15 -5.30 15.92 -7.42
C ALA A 15 -6.35 14.93 -7.97
N ARG A 16 -5.99 13.67 -8.18
CA ARG A 16 -6.91 12.61 -8.64
C ARG A 16 -7.54 11.82 -7.49
N ALA A 17 -7.21 12.12 -6.25
CA ALA A 17 -7.66 11.36 -5.07
C ALA A 17 -9.19 11.26 -4.98
N GLN A 18 -9.90 12.36 -5.25
CA GLN A 18 -11.36 12.39 -5.20
C GLN A 18 -11.99 11.46 -6.26
N ARG A 19 -11.43 11.44 -7.48
CA ARG A 19 -11.90 10.53 -8.54
C ARG A 19 -11.70 9.08 -8.16
N VAL A 20 -10.52 8.74 -7.62
CA VAL A 20 -10.20 7.39 -7.15
C VAL A 20 -11.16 6.97 -6.03
N ARG A 21 -11.43 7.86 -5.06
CA ARG A 21 -12.39 7.60 -4.00
C ARG A 21 -13.77 7.28 -4.55
N SER A 22 -14.29 8.11 -5.45
CA SER A 22 -15.61 7.88 -6.08
C SER A 22 -15.67 6.58 -6.89
N GLU A 23 -14.57 6.22 -7.56
CA GLU A 23 -14.46 4.95 -8.27
C GLU A 23 -14.50 3.76 -7.29
N LEU A 24 -13.75 3.81 -6.18
CA LEU A 24 -13.76 2.78 -5.15
C LEU A 24 -15.14 2.63 -4.48
N GLU A 25 -15.82 3.73 -4.16
CA GLU A 25 -17.17 3.71 -3.60
C GLU A 25 -18.19 3.02 -4.52
N LYS A 26 -18.03 3.14 -5.82
CA LYS A 26 -18.87 2.46 -6.82
C LYS A 26 -18.54 0.98 -6.97
N LEU A 27 -17.24 0.65 -7.08
CA LEU A 27 -16.76 -0.71 -7.32
C LEU A 27 -16.91 -1.61 -6.08
N ALA A 28 -16.65 -1.06 -4.92
CA ALA A 28 -16.55 -1.79 -3.67
C ALA A 28 -17.79 -1.59 -2.77
N ARG A 29 -18.97 -1.53 -3.36
CA ARG A 29 -20.23 -1.43 -2.62
C ARG A 29 -20.33 -2.53 -1.57
N GLY A 30 -20.65 -2.15 -0.33
CA GLY A 30 -20.71 -3.08 0.80
C GLY A 30 -19.40 -3.24 1.57
N SER A 31 -18.30 -2.68 1.07
CA SER A 31 -17.04 -2.58 1.81
C SER A 31 -16.97 -1.28 2.61
N VAL A 32 -16.23 -1.29 3.72
CA VAL A 32 -15.93 -0.07 4.48
C VAL A 32 -14.72 0.62 3.85
N LEU A 33 -14.84 1.91 3.58
CA LEU A 33 -13.76 2.73 3.02
C LEU A 33 -13.23 3.70 4.08
N CYS A 34 -11.98 3.51 4.50
CA CYS A 34 -11.24 4.37 5.41
C CYS A 34 -10.15 5.12 4.65
N ALA A 35 -10.09 6.44 4.79
CA ALA A 35 -9.03 7.25 4.20
C ALA A 35 -8.03 7.67 5.27
N THR A 36 -6.72 7.61 4.94
CA THR A 36 -5.65 8.10 5.83
C THR A 36 -5.46 9.61 5.67
N ALA A 37 -5.19 10.30 6.76
CA ALA A 37 -4.81 11.71 6.78
C ALA A 37 -3.29 11.90 6.93
N THR A 38 -2.63 11.00 7.64
CA THR A 38 -1.21 11.10 7.99
C THR A 38 -0.43 9.81 7.70
N ALA A 39 0.89 9.90 7.64
CA ALA A 39 1.77 8.74 7.56
C ALA A 39 1.67 7.91 8.85
N GLY A 40 1.71 6.58 8.72
CA GLY A 40 1.58 5.63 9.84
C GLY A 40 0.12 5.29 10.18
N GLU A 41 -0.83 6.06 9.74
CA GLU A 41 -2.25 5.84 10.08
C GLU A 41 -2.82 4.56 9.46
N ALA A 42 -2.32 4.15 8.28
CA ALA A 42 -2.76 2.93 7.64
C ALA A 42 -2.44 1.68 8.49
N GLU A 43 -1.34 1.69 9.26
CA GLU A 43 -1.00 0.61 10.19
C GLU A 43 -2.06 0.50 11.31
N HIS A 44 -2.47 1.63 11.89
CA HIS A 44 -3.46 1.65 12.95
C HIS A 44 -4.85 1.23 12.46
N LEU A 45 -5.28 1.75 11.30
CA LEU A 45 -6.55 1.38 10.68
C LEU A 45 -6.60 -0.11 10.35
N ALA A 46 -5.51 -0.67 9.82
CA ALA A 46 -5.41 -2.08 9.48
C ALA A 46 -5.47 -2.97 10.73
N ARG A 47 -4.75 -2.59 11.80
CA ARG A 47 -4.78 -3.32 13.08
C ARG A 47 -6.18 -3.32 13.67
N ASN A 48 -6.83 -2.17 13.73
CA ASN A 48 -8.17 -2.05 14.27
C ASN A 48 -9.17 -2.91 13.46
N ALA A 49 -9.11 -2.85 12.13
CA ALA A 49 -9.95 -3.67 11.28
C ALA A 49 -9.73 -5.18 11.50
N ALA A 50 -8.48 -5.62 11.67
CA ALA A 50 -8.18 -7.01 12.00
C ALA A 50 -8.76 -7.43 13.35
N LEU A 51 -8.63 -6.59 14.38
CA LEU A 51 -9.20 -6.81 15.71
C LEU A 51 -10.74 -6.81 15.70
N GLU A 52 -11.35 -6.02 14.83
CA GLU A 52 -12.80 -6.00 14.63
C GLU A 52 -13.36 -7.20 13.86
N GLY A 53 -12.49 -8.09 13.36
CA GLY A 53 -12.86 -9.33 12.70
C GLY A 53 -13.11 -9.20 11.20
N TYR A 54 -12.55 -8.19 10.54
CA TYR A 54 -12.57 -8.15 9.06
C TYR A 54 -11.64 -9.23 8.50
N GLY A 55 -12.16 -10.06 7.59
CA GLY A 55 -11.42 -11.14 6.95
C GLY A 55 -10.51 -10.66 5.82
N ARG A 56 -10.76 -9.45 5.29
CA ARG A 56 -9.99 -8.88 4.19
C ARG A 56 -9.74 -7.39 4.38
N ILE A 57 -8.48 -6.98 4.20
CA ILE A 57 -8.07 -5.58 4.21
C ILE A 57 -7.42 -5.26 2.87
N VAL A 58 -7.88 -4.20 2.21
CA VAL A 58 -7.42 -3.80 0.88
C VAL A 58 -6.59 -2.52 1.00
N ALA A 59 -5.35 -2.60 0.58
CA ALA A 59 -4.44 -1.46 0.48
C ALA A 59 -4.70 -0.70 -0.83
N ALA A 60 -5.32 0.46 -0.76
CA ALA A 60 -5.49 1.38 -1.89
C ALA A 60 -4.45 2.51 -1.79
N GLY A 61 -3.23 2.24 -2.23
CA GLY A 61 -2.09 3.15 -2.07
C GLY A 61 -0.85 2.68 -2.82
N GLY A 62 0.31 3.25 -2.49
CA GLY A 62 1.61 2.79 -2.96
C GLY A 62 2.28 1.84 -1.97
N ASP A 63 3.54 1.49 -2.29
CA ASP A 63 4.34 0.53 -1.52
C ASP A 63 4.44 0.88 -0.02
N GLY A 64 4.56 2.17 0.32
CA GLY A 64 4.57 2.62 1.72
C GLY A 64 3.26 2.31 2.45
N THR A 65 2.12 2.52 1.80
CA THR A 65 0.80 2.21 2.37
C THR A 65 0.62 0.71 2.57
N ILE A 66 1.07 -0.09 1.59
CA ILE A 66 1.06 -1.57 1.70
C ILE A 66 1.90 -2.00 2.89
N ASN A 67 3.09 -1.44 3.06
CA ASN A 67 3.98 -1.79 4.16
C ASN A 67 3.41 -1.40 5.54
N GLU A 68 2.76 -0.24 5.66
CA GLU A 68 2.05 0.15 6.88
C GLU A 68 0.94 -0.86 7.22
N ILE A 69 0.10 -1.21 6.23
CA ILE A 69 -1.01 -2.16 6.43
C ILE A 69 -0.49 -3.53 6.84
N VAL A 70 0.56 -4.02 6.19
CA VAL A 70 1.20 -5.30 6.54
C VAL A 70 1.65 -5.32 8.00
N ASN A 71 2.24 -4.24 8.49
CA ASN A 71 2.63 -4.14 9.90
C ASN A 71 1.42 -4.10 10.85
N GLY A 72 0.29 -3.56 10.39
CA GLY A 72 -0.96 -3.56 11.15
C GLY A 72 -1.59 -4.95 11.27
N ILE A 73 -1.53 -5.74 10.20
CA ILE A 73 -2.18 -7.08 10.15
C ILE A 73 -1.24 -8.24 10.49
N ALA A 74 0.05 -7.98 10.71
CA ALA A 74 1.01 -9.02 11.04
C ALA A 74 0.57 -9.80 12.29
N GLY A 75 0.50 -11.13 12.18
CA GLY A 75 0.03 -12.01 13.23
C GLY A 75 -1.49 -12.22 13.30
N HIS A 76 -2.26 -11.57 12.42
CA HIS A 76 -3.70 -11.79 12.27
C HIS A 76 -4.01 -12.63 11.03
N ASP A 77 -5.06 -13.44 11.10
CA ASP A 77 -5.54 -14.24 9.96
C ASP A 77 -6.45 -13.40 9.05
N VAL A 78 -5.83 -12.51 8.28
CA VAL A 78 -6.47 -11.52 7.41
C VAL A 78 -5.84 -11.57 6.03
N ALA A 79 -6.66 -11.58 4.99
CA ALA A 79 -6.18 -11.50 3.61
C ALA A 79 -5.88 -10.03 3.21
N LEU A 80 -4.72 -9.81 2.60
CA LEU A 80 -4.35 -8.53 2.01
C LEU A 80 -4.75 -8.47 0.54
N GLY A 81 -5.57 -7.48 0.16
CA GLY A 81 -5.80 -7.08 -1.22
C GLY A 81 -4.96 -5.85 -1.59
N VAL A 82 -4.60 -5.70 -2.87
CA VAL A 82 -3.77 -4.58 -3.32
C VAL A 82 -4.43 -3.85 -4.50
N LEU A 83 -4.60 -2.55 -4.36
CA LEU A 83 -4.98 -1.61 -5.41
C LEU A 83 -3.84 -0.60 -5.61
N PRO A 84 -3.03 -0.77 -6.66
CA PRO A 84 -1.78 -0.01 -6.83
C PRO A 84 -2.08 1.43 -7.26
N LEU A 85 -1.91 2.38 -6.34
CA LEU A 85 -2.14 3.81 -6.58
C LEU A 85 -0.87 4.65 -6.47
N GLY A 86 0.26 4.05 -6.14
CA GLY A 86 1.55 4.73 -6.01
C GLY A 86 2.24 4.97 -7.35
N THR A 87 3.48 5.44 -7.26
CA THR A 87 4.34 5.73 -8.42
C THR A 87 5.04 4.48 -8.94
N MET A 88 5.67 3.69 -8.07
CA MET A 88 6.44 2.50 -8.45
C MET A 88 5.60 1.23 -8.39
N ASN A 89 4.83 1.05 -7.31
CA ASN A 89 4.00 -0.12 -7.07
C ASN A 89 4.77 -1.44 -7.26
N VAL A 90 5.96 -1.51 -6.65
CA VAL A 90 6.91 -2.62 -6.84
C VAL A 90 6.24 -3.94 -6.44
N PHE A 91 5.59 -3.98 -5.29
CA PHE A 91 4.90 -5.19 -4.81
C PHE A 91 3.77 -5.63 -5.75
N ALA A 92 2.98 -4.70 -6.26
CA ALA A 92 1.92 -5.02 -7.21
C ALA A 92 2.48 -5.57 -8.53
N THR A 93 3.62 -5.03 -8.98
CA THR A 93 4.32 -5.50 -10.18
C THR A 93 4.86 -6.91 -9.98
N GLU A 94 5.48 -7.19 -8.82
CA GLU A 94 5.99 -8.52 -8.46
C GLU A 94 4.87 -9.56 -8.41
N LEU A 95 3.69 -9.18 -7.92
CA LEU A 95 2.50 -10.03 -7.93
C LEU A 95 1.84 -10.17 -9.31
N GLY A 96 2.34 -9.50 -10.34
CA GLY A 96 1.75 -9.52 -11.68
C GLY A 96 0.36 -8.88 -11.76
N LEU A 97 0.05 -7.92 -10.86
CA LEU A 97 -1.25 -7.27 -10.86
C LEU A 97 -1.43 -6.36 -12.08
N PRO A 98 -2.61 -6.38 -12.72
CA PRO A 98 -2.89 -5.54 -13.88
C PRO A 98 -2.95 -4.05 -13.51
N ALA A 99 -2.77 -3.19 -14.50
CA ALA A 99 -3.02 -1.78 -14.34
C ALA A 99 -4.52 -1.50 -14.18
N GLY A 100 -4.86 -0.59 -13.25
CA GLY A 100 -6.21 -0.10 -13.04
C GLY A 100 -6.98 -0.75 -11.90
N ILE A 101 -7.74 0.09 -11.19
CA ILE A 101 -8.47 -0.27 -9.98
C ILE A 101 -9.50 -1.38 -10.25
N GLY A 102 -10.27 -1.24 -11.33
CA GLY A 102 -11.34 -2.19 -11.63
C GLY A 102 -10.83 -3.60 -11.96
N ALA A 103 -9.69 -3.72 -12.63
CA ALA A 103 -9.08 -5.01 -12.93
C ALA A 103 -8.53 -5.68 -11.65
N CYS A 104 -7.83 -4.93 -10.80
CA CYS A 104 -7.37 -5.43 -9.51
C CYS A 104 -8.53 -5.80 -8.59
N TRP A 105 -9.61 -5.00 -8.57
CA TRP A 105 -10.79 -5.30 -7.78
C TRP A 105 -11.44 -6.64 -8.17
N LYS A 106 -11.53 -6.93 -9.47
CA LYS A 106 -12.02 -8.25 -9.95
C LYS A 106 -11.18 -9.41 -9.43
N ILE A 107 -9.86 -9.25 -9.34
CA ILE A 107 -8.98 -10.28 -8.76
C ILE A 107 -9.27 -10.46 -7.27
N ILE A 108 -9.41 -9.36 -6.52
CA ILE A 108 -9.74 -9.38 -5.09
C ILE A 108 -11.07 -10.11 -4.85
N GLN A 109 -12.07 -9.88 -5.71
CA GLN A 109 -13.38 -10.53 -5.62
C GLN A 109 -13.34 -12.04 -5.87
N GLN A 110 -12.33 -12.57 -6.58
CA GLN A 110 -12.17 -14.01 -6.79
C GLN A 110 -11.82 -14.75 -5.49
N ASN A 111 -11.40 -14.04 -4.46
CA ASN A 111 -11.06 -14.58 -3.14
C ASN A 111 -10.01 -15.71 -3.16
N ARG A 112 -9.13 -15.69 -4.15
CA ARG A 112 -7.98 -16.60 -4.22
C ARG A 112 -6.82 -15.98 -3.46
N THR A 113 -6.36 -16.64 -2.42
CA THR A 113 -5.28 -16.16 -1.57
C THR A 113 -4.06 -17.07 -1.69
N HIS A 114 -2.88 -16.47 -1.58
CA HIS A 114 -1.61 -17.15 -1.45
C HIS A 114 -0.93 -16.70 -0.16
N ARG A 115 -0.32 -17.63 0.55
CA ARG A 115 0.54 -17.28 1.69
C ARG A 115 1.89 -16.85 1.15
N VAL A 116 2.41 -15.77 1.69
CA VAL A 116 3.74 -15.25 1.38
C VAL A 116 4.55 -15.15 2.67
N ASP A 117 5.85 -15.27 2.55
CA ASP A 117 6.75 -15.01 3.67
C ASP A 117 6.68 -13.54 4.06
N LEU A 118 6.73 -13.29 5.35
CA LEU A 118 6.69 -11.96 5.92
C LEU A 118 7.95 -11.71 6.76
N PRO A 119 9.07 -11.37 6.12
CA PRO A 119 10.32 -11.11 6.82
C PRO A 119 10.22 -9.89 7.73
N ARG A 120 11.06 -9.89 8.78
CA ARG A 120 11.12 -8.84 9.78
C ARG A 120 12.55 -8.34 9.96
N ALA A 121 12.72 -7.02 9.90
CA ALA A 121 13.94 -6.35 10.28
C ALA A 121 13.69 -5.60 11.61
N THR A 122 14.38 -6.02 12.67
CA THR A 122 14.18 -5.51 14.03
C THR A 122 12.72 -5.62 14.52
N ARG A 123 11.95 -4.54 14.45
CA ARG A 123 10.56 -4.48 14.93
C ARG A 123 9.52 -4.31 13.81
N LYS A 124 9.96 -4.17 12.55
CA LYS A 124 9.06 -3.93 11.42
C LYS A 124 9.14 -5.05 10.40
N HIS A 125 7.99 -5.43 9.89
CA HIS A 125 7.87 -6.33 8.75
C HIS A 125 8.01 -5.56 7.44
N PHE A 126 8.41 -6.27 6.39
CA PHE A 126 8.48 -5.74 5.04
C PHE A 126 8.07 -6.82 4.03
N VAL A 127 7.49 -6.42 2.90
CA VAL A 127 6.99 -7.35 1.87
C VAL A 127 7.76 -7.27 0.56
N GLN A 128 8.78 -6.43 0.50
CA GLN A 128 9.55 -6.19 -0.73
C GLN A 128 11.04 -6.17 -0.43
N LEU A 129 11.63 -4.99 -0.51
CA LEU A 129 13.05 -4.74 -0.34
C LEU A 129 13.32 -4.03 0.98
N ALA A 130 14.35 -4.46 1.68
CA ALA A 130 14.95 -3.73 2.79
C ALA A 130 16.31 -3.21 2.32
N GLY A 131 16.41 -1.89 2.10
CA GLY A 131 17.66 -1.24 1.74
C GLY A 131 18.57 -1.03 2.94
N VAL A 132 19.87 -1.20 2.76
CA VAL A 132 20.91 -0.95 3.77
C VAL A 132 22.02 -0.10 3.15
N GLY A 133 22.56 0.85 3.91
CA GLY A 133 23.62 1.74 3.43
C GLY A 133 23.11 2.79 2.44
N LEU A 134 23.75 2.94 1.29
CA LEU A 134 23.46 3.97 0.29
C LEU A 134 21.99 3.97 -0.16
N ASP A 135 21.43 2.80 -0.40
CA ASP A 135 20.02 2.60 -0.77
C ASP A 135 19.05 3.22 0.26
N ALA A 136 19.27 2.88 1.53
CA ALA A 136 18.44 3.40 2.62
C ALA A 136 18.56 4.92 2.75
N GLN A 137 19.76 5.47 2.57
CA GLN A 137 20.02 6.89 2.62
C GLN A 137 19.35 7.62 1.45
N ALA A 138 19.45 7.11 0.23
CA ALA A 138 18.79 7.66 -0.95
C ALA A 138 17.27 7.75 -0.78
N VAL A 139 16.65 6.71 -0.24
CA VAL A 139 15.21 6.70 0.06
C VAL A 139 14.85 7.72 1.12
N LYS A 140 15.64 7.85 2.18
CA LYS A 140 15.41 8.78 3.30
C LYS A 140 15.48 10.25 2.83
N GLU A 141 16.45 10.58 1.98
CA GLU A 141 16.68 11.96 1.51
C GLU A 141 15.73 12.37 0.39
N THR A 142 15.11 11.41 -0.31
CA THR A 142 14.14 11.69 -1.37
C THR A 142 12.86 12.29 -0.79
N SER A 143 12.69 13.61 -0.88
CA SER A 143 11.51 14.31 -0.37
C SER A 143 10.23 13.95 -1.13
N ARG A 144 9.05 14.12 -0.46
CA ARG A 144 7.74 13.87 -1.10
C ARG A 144 7.48 14.77 -2.31
N SER A 145 7.90 16.02 -2.27
CA SER A 145 7.79 16.97 -3.38
C SER A 145 8.67 16.56 -4.56
N PHE A 146 9.87 16.08 -4.29
CA PHE A 146 10.81 15.61 -5.30
C PHE A 146 10.31 14.34 -5.99
N LYS A 147 9.76 13.38 -5.24
CA LYS A 147 9.09 12.17 -5.79
C LYS A 147 7.92 12.53 -6.71
N ARG A 148 7.13 13.55 -6.34
CA ARG A 148 5.97 13.98 -7.14
C ARG A 148 6.37 14.57 -8.48
N ASN A 149 7.48 15.30 -8.53
CA ASN A 149 7.92 16.00 -9.74
C ASN A 149 8.75 15.11 -10.67
N PHE A 150 9.57 14.22 -10.13
CA PHE A 150 10.54 13.42 -10.89
C PHE A 150 10.22 11.91 -10.91
N GLY A 151 9.19 11.45 -10.21
CA GLY A 151 8.79 10.04 -10.19
C GLY A 151 9.95 9.09 -9.83
N PRO A 152 10.16 8.01 -10.59
CA PRO A 152 11.24 7.05 -10.35
C PRO A 152 12.65 7.64 -10.43
N LEU A 153 12.85 8.67 -11.26
CA LEU A 153 14.15 9.34 -11.41
C LEU A 153 14.60 10.04 -10.12
N SER A 154 13.69 10.38 -9.21
CA SER A 154 14.04 11.00 -7.93
C SER A 154 14.99 10.14 -7.09
N TYR A 155 14.86 8.82 -7.14
CA TYR A 155 15.74 7.91 -6.41
C TYR A 155 17.14 7.86 -7.02
N LEU A 156 17.22 7.87 -8.36
CA LEU A 156 18.52 7.89 -9.05
C LEU A 156 19.28 9.20 -8.76
N ILE A 157 18.58 10.33 -8.80
CA ILE A 157 19.19 11.64 -8.52
C ILE A 157 19.66 11.70 -7.06
N SER A 158 18.83 11.26 -6.10
CA SER A 158 19.24 11.22 -4.68
C SER A 158 20.45 10.31 -4.45
N ALA A 159 20.53 9.16 -5.13
CA ALA A 159 21.67 8.27 -5.02
C ALA A 159 22.97 8.91 -5.53
N VAL A 160 22.91 9.66 -6.64
CA VAL A 160 24.06 10.38 -7.20
C VAL A 160 24.51 11.54 -6.30
N GLN A 161 23.60 12.19 -5.58
CA GLN A 161 23.96 13.28 -4.66
C GLN A 161 24.65 12.80 -3.36
N ILE A 162 24.51 11.52 -3.02
CA ILE A 162 25.06 10.91 -1.81
C ILE A 162 26.39 10.21 -2.08
N ALA A 163 26.65 9.81 -3.33
CA ALA A 163 27.88 9.14 -3.75
C ALA A 163 29.03 10.12 -3.93
#